data_4cbf736454c552e50aacfe5f101c932c
#
_entry.id   4cbf736454c552e50aacfe5f101c932c
#
_cell.length_a   1.000
_cell.length_b   1.000
_cell.length_c   1.000
_cell.angle_alpha   90.00
_cell.angle_beta   90.00
_cell.angle_gamma   90.00
#
_symmetry.space_group_name_H-M   'P 1'
#
loop_
_entity.id
_entity.type
_entity.pdbx_description
1 polymer ?
#
loop_
_entity_poly.entity_id
_entity_poly.type
_entity_poly.pdbx_seq_one_letter_code
_entity_poly.pdbx_strand_id
1 'polypeptide(L)'
;MKQLWCAMSLMAGSLLFSVNASADTSSGALLQQMNLASQSLNYELSFVSINKQGVESLRYRHARLNNQPLAQLLQLDGPRREVVLRGTEISYFEPGLDPFTLNGDYIVDSLPSLVYSDFKRLSAAYDFISVGRTRIADRLCDVIRVVARDGTRYSFIAWLDAETKLPLRVDLLDRDGETLEQFRVVSFNVGDNVSASMETLAKANL
;
A
#
# COMPACT_ATOMS: atom_id res chain seq x y z
N MET A 1 -35.58 12.07 77.42
CA MET A 1 -36.06 11.46 76.20
C MET A 1 -35.78 12.44 75.05
N LYS A 2 -34.73 12.32 74.37
CA LYS A 2 -34.40 13.06 73.11
C LYS A 2 -33.63 12.11 72.20
N GLN A 3 -34.25 11.69 71.10
CA GLN A 3 -33.64 10.84 70.10
C GLN A 3 -32.77 11.71 69.18
N LEU A 4 -31.47 11.38 69.06
CA LEU A 4 -30.59 11.91 68.04
C LEU A 4 -30.71 11.04 66.77
N TRP A 5 -31.09 11.65 65.65
CA TRP A 5 -31.04 11.06 64.32
C TRP A 5 -29.66 11.42 63.72
N CYS A 6 -28.81 10.41 63.48
CA CYS A 6 -27.64 10.53 62.63
C CYS A 6 -28.03 10.37 61.17
N ALA A 7 -27.91 11.44 60.41
CA ALA A 7 -27.99 11.38 58.95
C ALA A 7 -26.67 10.88 58.36
N MET A 8 -26.71 9.73 57.72
CA MET A 8 -25.57 9.14 57.06
C MET A 8 -25.64 9.52 55.56
N SER A 9 -24.84 10.52 55.17
CA SER A 9 -24.72 10.96 53.76
C SER A 9 -23.86 9.95 52.96
N LEU A 10 -24.53 9.23 52.06
CA LEU A 10 -23.88 8.37 51.08
C LEU A 10 -23.34 9.24 49.93
N MET A 11 -22.04 9.43 49.88
CA MET A 11 -21.36 10.07 48.76
C MET A 11 -21.17 9.03 47.64
N ALA A 12 -22.01 9.04 46.62
CA ALA A 12 -21.88 8.24 45.45
C ALA A 12 -20.78 8.89 44.55
N GLY A 13 -19.59 8.37 44.58
CA GLY A 13 -18.51 8.76 43.67
C GLY A 13 -18.78 8.17 42.27
N SER A 14 -19.20 9.00 41.34
CA SER A 14 -19.30 8.64 39.93
C SER A 14 -17.92 8.58 39.32
N LEU A 15 -17.37 7.39 39.17
CA LEU A 15 -16.18 7.13 38.35
C LEU A 15 -16.54 7.31 36.87
N LEU A 16 -16.21 8.46 36.30
CA LEU A 16 -16.27 8.70 34.87
C LEU A 16 -15.12 7.90 34.22
N PHE A 17 -15.42 6.72 33.71
CA PHE A 17 -14.55 6.02 32.79
C PHE A 17 -14.56 6.80 31.47
N SER A 18 -13.49 7.57 31.23
CA SER A 18 -13.20 8.13 29.91
C SER A 18 -12.86 6.99 28.98
N VAL A 19 -13.83 6.51 28.22
CA VAL A 19 -13.58 5.62 27.09
C VAL A 19 -12.91 6.48 26.03
N ASN A 20 -11.60 6.36 25.90
CA ASN A 20 -10.86 6.87 24.75
C ASN A 20 -11.34 6.06 23.54
N ALA A 21 -12.37 6.53 22.85
CA ALA A 21 -12.73 6.06 21.52
C ALA A 21 -11.59 6.48 20.59
N SER A 22 -10.63 5.58 20.35
CA SER A 22 -9.74 5.71 19.21
C SER A 22 -10.62 5.76 17.97
N ALA A 23 -10.66 6.90 17.27
CA ALA A 23 -11.37 7.00 16.01
C ALA A 23 -10.72 6.01 15.04
N ASP A 24 -11.39 4.90 14.74
CA ASP A 24 -10.95 3.97 13.72
C ASP A 24 -10.86 4.73 12.39
N THR A 25 -9.64 4.78 11.84
CA THR A 25 -9.43 5.39 10.52
C THR A 25 -10.26 4.64 9.50
N SER A 26 -11.11 5.33 8.76
CA SER A 26 -11.97 4.68 7.77
C SER A 26 -11.16 3.92 6.72
N SER A 27 -11.70 2.82 6.19
CA SER A 27 -11.05 2.02 5.15
C SER A 27 -10.67 2.86 3.91
N GLY A 28 -11.51 3.82 3.54
CA GLY A 28 -11.21 4.75 2.44
C GLY A 28 -10.03 5.66 2.73
N ALA A 29 -9.91 6.15 3.98
CA ALA A 29 -8.77 6.96 4.40
C ALA A 29 -7.47 6.13 4.44
N LEU A 30 -7.52 4.85 4.84
CA LEU A 30 -6.37 3.95 4.81
C LEU A 30 -5.88 3.70 3.36
N LEU A 31 -6.80 3.47 2.42
CA LEU A 31 -6.47 3.33 1.01
C LEU A 31 -5.85 4.61 0.42
N GLN A 32 -6.35 5.78 0.81
CA GLN A 32 -5.75 7.04 0.41
C GLN A 32 -4.36 7.24 1.02
N GLN A 33 -4.14 6.83 2.27
CA GLN A 33 -2.81 6.82 2.90
C GLN A 33 -1.85 5.87 2.18
N MET A 34 -2.31 4.73 1.68
CA MET A 34 -1.52 3.83 0.82
C MET A 34 -1.03 4.55 -0.44
N ASN A 35 -1.92 5.24 -1.15
CA ASN A 35 -1.55 6.01 -2.34
C ASN A 35 -0.49 7.08 -2.01
N LEU A 36 -0.68 7.85 -0.93
CA LEU A 36 0.27 8.86 -0.50
C LEU A 36 1.62 8.26 -0.07
N ALA A 37 1.60 7.18 0.69
CA ALA A 37 2.81 6.49 1.14
C ALA A 37 3.64 5.97 -0.04
N SER A 38 2.98 5.38 -1.05
CA SER A 38 3.65 4.86 -2.25
C SER A 38 4.39 5.93 -3.05
N GLN A 39 3.97 7.18 -2.95
CA GLN A 39 4.55 8.32 -3.69
C GLN A 39 5.53 9.16 -2.86
N SER A 40 5.51 9.04 -1.53
CA SER A 40 6.27 9.91 -0.64
C SER A 40 7.39 9.23 0.12
N LEU A 41 7.26 7.93 0.43
CA LEU A 41 8.24 7.21 1.22
C LEU A 41 9.42 6.73 0.37
N ASN A 42 10.58 6.55 1.03
CA ASN A 42 11.73 5.84 0.47
C ASN A 42 11.60 4.38 0.87
N TYR A 43 11.41 3.47 -0.09
CA TYR A 43 11.18 2.05 0.19
C TYR A 43 11.65 1.13 -0.92
N GLU A 44 11.91 -0.12 -0.54
CA GLU A 44 12.21 -1.23 -1.43
C GLU A 44 11.28 -2.40 -1.11
N LEU A 45 10.66 -2.96 -2.14
CA LEU A 45 9.82 -4.15 -2.06
C LEU A 45 10.40 -5.20 -3.01
N SER A 46 10.71 -6.40 -2.50
CA SER A 46 10.84 -7.57 -3.35
C SER A 46 9.52 -8.33 -3.28
N PHE A 47 8.94 -8.64 -4.42
CA PHE A 47 7.61 -9.23 -4.49
C PHE A 47 7.48 -10.25 -5.61
N VAL A 48 6.46 -11.07 -5.50
CA VAL A 48 6.02 -12.01 -6.52
C VAL A 48 4.73 -11.50 -7.12
N SER A 49 4.68 -11.43 -8.44
CA SER A 49 3.48 -11.19 -9.23
C SER A 49 2.99 -12.51 -9.81
N ILE A 50 1.76 -12.86 -9.53
CA ILE A 50 1.12 -14.11 -9.97
C ILE A 50 -0.11 -13.73 -10.80
N ASN A 51 -0.18 -14.21 -12.03
CA ASN A 51 -1.31 -14.04 -12.93
C ASN A 51 -1.46 -15.24 -13.86
N LYS A 52 -2.37 -15.18 -14.83
CA LYS A 52 -2.60 -16.27 -15.80
C LYS A 52 -1.40 -16.58 -16.70
N GLN A 53 -0.49 -15.61 -16.88
CA GLN A 53 0.72 -15.77 -17.70
C GLN A 53 1.84 -16.50 -16.94
N GLY A 54 1.78 -16.48 -15.60
CA GLY A 54 2.78 -17.14 -14.79
C GLY A 54 3.10 -16.42 -13.49
N VAL A 55 4.32 -16.65 -13.01
CA VAL A 55 4.88 -16.11 -11.77
C VAL A 55 6.16 -15.37 -12.11
N GLU A 56 6.25 -14.12 -11.67
CA GLU A 56 7.43 -13.27 -11.83
C GLU A 56 7.92 -12.79 -10.47
N SER A 57 9.23 -12.78 -10.27
CA SER A 57 9.86 -12.17 -9.09
C SER A 57 10.45 -10.83 -9.48
N LEU A 58 10.07 -9.78 -8.76
CA LEU A 58 10.44 -8.40 -9.06
C LEU A 58 10.92 -7.68 -7.81
N ARG A 59 11.74 -6.65 -8.03
CA ARG A 59 12.11 -5.69 -7.00
C ARG A 59 11.73 -4.29 -7.46
N TYR A 60 10.96 -3.61 -6.66
CA TYR A 60 10.62 -2.21 -6.85
C TYR A 60 11.27 -1.35 -5.77
N ARG A 61 11.94 -0.30 -6.18
CA ARG A 61 12.52 0.72 -5.30
C ARG A 61 11.93 2.07 -5.63
N HIS A 62 11.60 2.84 -4.62
CA HIS A 62 11.13 4.21 -4.76
C HIS A 62 11.84 5.11 -3.75
N ALA A 63 12.27 6.27 -4.20
CA ALA A 63 12.82 7.32 -3.36
C ALA A 63 12.47 8.70 -3.89
N ARG A 64 12.56 9.69 -3.03
CA ARG A 64 12.50 11.09 -3.41
C ARG A 64 13.87 11.72 -3.19
N LEU A 65 14.53 12.10 -4.28
CA LEU A 65 15.81 12.80 -4.25
C LEU A 65 15.61 14.23 -4.79
N ASN A 66 16.03 15.24 -4.01
CA ASN A 66 15.85 16.65 -4.39
C ASN A 66 14.40 16.99 -4.78
N ASN A 67 13.44 16.43 -4.06
CA ASN A 67 11.99 16.55 -4.31
C ASN A 67 11.50 15.96 -5.66
N GLN A 68 12.33 15.19 -6.36
CA GLN A 68 11.97 14.47 -7.58
C GLN A 68 11.78 12.97 -7.29
N PRO A 69 10.77 12.32 -7.89
CA PRO A 69 10.63 10.89 -7.78
C PRO A 69 11.74 10.17 -8.55
N LEU A 70 12.28 9.14 -7.92
CA LEU A 70 13.20 8.19 -8.50
C LEU A 70 12.67 6.80 -8.19
N ALA A 71 12.44 5.99 -9.20
CA ALA A 71 11.99 4.62 -9.01
C ALA A 71 12.69 3.66 -9.95
N GLN A 72 12.77 2.40 -9.54
CA GLN A 72 13.33 1.32 -10.34
C GLN A 72 12.48 0.07 -10.18
N LEU A 73 12.09 -0.53 -11.28
CA LEU A 73 11.53 -1.87 -11.33
C LEU A 73 12.55 -2.79 -11.98
N LEU A 74 12.94 -3.86 -11.30
CA LEU A 74 13.90 -4.84 -11.77
C LEU A 74 13.29 -6.23 -11.73
N GLN A 75 13.31 -6.94 -12.86
CA GLN A 75 12.98 -8.37 -12.91
C GLN A 75 14.13 -9.19 -12.33
N LEU A 76 13.84 -10.08 -11.40
CA LEU A 76 14.84 -10.89 -10.69
C LEU A 76 15.05 -12.26 -11.32
N ASP A 77 14.05 -12.77 -12.04
CA ASP A 77 14.07 -14.06 -12.71
C ASP A 77 14.10 -13.90 -14.23
N GLY A 78 14.78 -14.80 -14.92
CA GLY A 78 14.86 -14.80 -16.37
C GLY A 78 15.72 -13.69 -16.96
N PRO A 79 15.48 -13.27 -18.21
CA PRO A 79 16.21 -12.17 -18.83
C PRO A 79 16.03 -10.87 -18.06
N ARG A 80 17.15 -10.15 -17.83
CA ARG A 80 17.11 -8.91 -17.06
C ARG A 80 16.28 -7.84 -17.76
N ARG A 81 15.17 -7.45 -17.17
CA ARG A 81 14.36 -6.30 -17.56
C ARG A 81 14.43 -5.28 -16.45
N GLU A 82 14.70 -4.04 -16.81
CA GLU A 82 14.81 -2.93 -15.87
C GLU A 82 14.06 -1.73 -16.40
N VAL A 83 13.30 -1.06 -15.54
CA VAL A 83 12.61 0.19 -15.85
C VAL A 83 12.97 1.21 -14.78
N VAL A 84 13.33 2.43 -15.20
CA VAL A 84 13.78 3.49 -14.31
C VAL A 84 12.95 4.74 -14.55
N LEU A 85 12.34 5.27 -13.49
CA LEU A 85 11.69 6.58 -13.48
C LEU A 85 12.63 7.61 -12.85
N ARG A 86 12.84 8.73 -13.53
CA ARG A 86 13.54 9.92 -13.01
C ARG A 86 12.70 11.17 -13.32
N GLY A 87 12.11 11.76 -12.27
CA GLY A 87 11.17 12.87 -12.47
C GLY A 87 9.94 12.41 -13.25
N THR A 88 9.85 12.78 -14.51
CA THR A 88 8.78 12.38 -15.43
C THR A 88 9.25 11.52 -16.60
N GLU A 89 10.53 11.13 -16.62
CA GLU A 89 11.10 10.28 -17.67
C GLU A 89 11.18 8.83 -17.19
N ILE A 90 10.63 7.91 -18.00
CA ILE A 90 10.63 6.47 -17.74
C ILE A 90 11.46 5.80 -18.82
N SER A 91 12.63 5.28 -18.45
CA SER A 91 13.55 4.58 -19.35
C SER A 91 13.38 3.07 -19.21
N TYR A 92 13.27 2.37 -20.33
CA TYR A 92 13.07 0.94 -20.43
C TYR A 92 14.32 0.27 -21.00
N PHE A 93 14.78 -0.78 -20.31
CA PHE A 93 15.91 -1.62 -20.69
C PHE A 93 15.43 -3.07 -20.78
N GLU A 94 15.22 -3.54 -22.00
CA GLU A 94 14.72 -4.89 -22.26
C GLU A 94 15.71 -5.67 -23.12
N PRO A 95 15.89 -6.99 -22.87
CA PRO A 95 16.79 -7.81 -23.67
C PRO A 95 16.38 -7.83 -25.14
N GLY A 96 17.35 -7.54 -26.02
CA GLY A 96 17.14 -7.58 -27.47
C GLY A 96 16.44 -6.36 -28.08
N LEU A 97 16.18 -5.33 -27.27
CA LEU A 97 15.66 -4.04 -27.73
C LEU A 97 16.64 -2.92 -27.40
N ASP A 98 16.70 -1.90 -28.25
CA ASP A 98 17.38 -0.66 -27.92
C ASP A 98 16.64 0.04 -26.76
N PRO A 99 17.33 0.64 -25.79
CA PRO A 99 16.70 1.40 -24.73
C PRO A 99 15.81 2.52 -25.28
N PHE A 100 14.66 2.74 -24.67
CA PHE A 100 13.75 3.81 -25.06
C PHE A 100 13.16 4.50 -23.83
N THR A 101 12.71 5.73 -24.00
CA THR A 101 12.17 6.56 -22.92
C THR A 101 10.77 7.06 -23.26
N LEU A 102 9.88 7.03 -22.28
CA LEU A 102 8.55 7.57 -22.31
C LEU A 102 8.35 8.60 -21.19
N ASN A 103 7.37 9.47 -21.31
CA ASN A 103 6.97 10.36 -20.24
C ASN A 103 5.83 9.75 -19.42
N GLY A 104 5.92 9.87 -18.11
CA GLY A 104 4.89 9.39 -17.18
C GLY A 104 5.23 9.69 -15.73
N ASP A 105 4.23 9.52 -14.85
CA ASP A 105 4.35 9.83 -13.42
C ASP A 105 4.70 8.61 -12.57
N TYR A 106 4.56 7.41 -13.10
CA TYR A 106 4.89 6.14 -12.43
C TYR A 106 5.19 5.04 -13.45
N ILE A 107 5.94 4.03 -13.00
CA ILE A 107 6.24 2.84 -13.80
C ILE A 107 4.99 1.94 -13.82
N VAL A 108 4.45 1.68 -15.00
CA VAL A 108 3.34 0.73 -15.19
C VAL A 108 3.80 -0.66 -14.73
N ASP A 109 2.91 -1.42 -14.11
CA ASP A 109 3.15 -2.77 -13.56
C ASP A 109 4.17 -2.84 -12.41
N SER A 110 4.58 -1.69 -11.86
CA SER A 110 5.45 -1.67 -10.66
C SER A 110 4.71 -2.07 -9.39
N LEU A 111 3.53 -1.50 -9.20
CA LEU A 111 2.61 -1.77 -8.10
C LEU A 111 1.20 -2.05 -8.67
N PRO A 112 0.33 -2.73 -7.91
CA PRO A 112 -1.05 -2.95 -8.35
C PRO A 112 -1.76 -1.65 -8.72
N SER A 113 -2.59 -1.67 -9.75
CA SER A 113 -3.33 -0.50 -10.25
C SER A 113 -4.20 0.18 -9.18
N LEU A 114 -4.66 -0.59 -8.19
CA LEU A 114 -5.39 -0.07 -7.03
C LEU A 114 -4.61 1.03 -6.30
N VAL A 115 -3.27 0.92 -6.22
CA VAL A 115 -2.40 1.86 -5.50
C VAL A 115 -2.50 3.28 -6.07
N TYR A 116 -2.68 3.39 -7.39
CA TYR A 116 -2.74 4.66 -8.12
C TYR A 116 -4.16 5.19 -8.33
N SER A 117 -5.15 4.55 -7.69
CA SER A 117 -6.55 4.90 -7.86
C SER A 117 -6.94 6.18 -7.12
N ASP A 118 -7.88 6.93 -7.69
CA ASP A 118 -8.61 8.01 -6.99
C ASP A 118 -9.71 7.39 -6.12
N PHE A 119 -9.43 7.20 -4.83
CA PHE A 119 -10.36 6.57 -3.90
C PHE A 119 -11.61 7.41 -3.63
N LYS A 120 -11.52 8.74 -3.76
CA LYS A 120 -12.69 9.61 -3.66
C LYS A 120 -13.67 9.32 -4.82
N ARG A 121 -13.15 9.17 -6.02
CA ARG A 121 -13.94 8.82 -7.20
C ARG A 121 -14.44 7.37 -7.13
N LEU A 122 -13.59 6.43 -6.70
CA LEU A 122 -13.98 5.03 -6.56
C LEU A 122 -15.11 4.83 -5.55
N SER A 123 -15.19 5.62 -4.48
CA SER A 123 -16.23 5.51 -3.46
C SER A 123 -17.65 5.71 -4.00
N ALA A 124 -17.81 6.27 -5.20
CA ALA A 124 -19.10 6.38 -5.88
C ALA A 124 -19.65 5.02 -6.34
N ALA A 125 -18.76 4.05 -6.66
CA ALA A 125 -19.14 2.75 -7.22
C ALA A 125 -18.67 1.54 -6.40
N TYR A 126 -17.82 1.74 -5.38
CA TYR A 126 -17.23 0.69 -4.56
C TYR A 126 -17.46 0.95 -3.08
N ASP A 127 -17.62 -0.12 -2.33
CA ASP A 127 -17.55 -0.14 -0.88
C ASP A 127 -16.17 -0.55 -0.42
N PHE A 128 -15.66 0.12 0.62
CA PHE A 128 -14.38 -0.17 1.26
C PHE A 128 -14.66 -0.79 2.63
N ILE A 129 -14.36 -2.08 2.77
CA ILE A 129 -14.78 -2.89 3.92
C ILE A 129 -13.54 -3.35 4.68
N SER A 130 -13.41 -2.96 5.95
CA SER A 130 -12.39 -3.49 6.85
C SER A 130 -12.70 -4.96 7.15
N VAL A 131 -11.71 -5.83 6.97
CA VAL A 131 -11.81 -7.27 7.23
C VAL A 131 -11.09 -7.67 8.53
N GLY A 132 -10.24 -6.78 9.05
CA GLY A 132 -9.42 -7.04 10.23
C GLY A 132 -7.93 -6.91 9.95
N ARG A 133 -7.12 -7.66 10.69
CA ARG A 133 -5.65 -7.61 10.62
C ARG A 133 -5.05 -8.99 10.47
N THR A 134 -3.93 -9.05 9.76
CA THR A 134 -3.10 -10.26 9.62
C THR A 134 -1.64 -9.90 9.38
N ARG A 135 -0.76 -10.89 9.22
CA ARG A 135 0.67 -10.65 8.98
C ARG A 135 1.04 -11.04 7.55
N ILE A 136 1.78 -10.15 6.89
CA ILE A 136 2.41 -10.38 5.58
C ILE A 136 3.88 -9.94 5.68
N ALA A 137 4.81 -10.75 5.20
CA ALA A 137 6.25 -10.47 5.26
C ALA A 137 6.72 -10.03 6.68
N ASP A 138 6.22 -10.74 7.70
CA ASP A 138 6.45 -10.48 9.13
C ASP A 138 5.96 -9.11 9.65
N ARG A 139 5.10 -8.42 8.90
CA ARG A 139 4.51 -7.12 9.23
C ARG A 139 3.02 -7.25 9.50
N LEU A 140 2.51 -6.54 10.51
CA LEU A 140 1.07 -6.45 10.77
C LEU A 140 0.42 -5.59 9.68
N CYS A 141 -0.65 -6.09 9.08
CA CYS A 141 -1.39 -5.40 8.01
C CYS A 141 -2.84 -5.22 8.35
N ASP A 142 -3.38 -4.05 8.02
CA ASP A 142 -4.82 -3.82 7.92
C ASP A 142 -5.32 -4.41 6.59
N VAL A 143 -6.43 -5.14 6.64
CA VAL A 143 -7.00 -5.82 5.46
C VAL A 143 -8.28 -5.12 5.03
N ILE A 144 -8.35 -4.70 3.77
CA ILE A 144 -9.48 -3.96 3.21
C ILE A 144 -9.95 -4.66 1.93
N ARG A 145 -11.26 -4.92 1.85
CA ARG A 145 -11.91 -5.32 0.60
C ARG A 145 -12.47 -4.10 -0.10
N VAL A 146 -12.23 -4.04 -1.41
CA VAL A 146 -12.77 -3.02 -2.32
C VAL A 146 -13.75 -3.72 -3.24
N VAL A 147 -15.04 -3.56 -3.02
CA VAL A 147 -16.10 -4.35 -3.66
C VAL A 147 -17.03 -3.44 -4.46
N ALA A 148 -17.25 -3.79 -5.73
CA ALA A 148 -18.20 -3.07 -6.57
C ALA A 148 -19.64 -3.26 -6.06
N ARG A 149 -20.37 -2.16 -5.88
CA ARG A 149 -21.76 -2.17 -5.35
C ARG A 149 -22.74 -2.88 -6.27
N ASP A 150 -22.51 -2.80 -7.57
CA ASP A 150 -23.39 -3.39 -8.58
C ASP A 150 -23.01 -4.84 -8.96
N GLY A 151 -21.93 -5.38 -8.37
CA GLY A 151 -21.43 -6.73 -8.64
C GLY A 151 -20.97 -6.97 -10.07
N THR A 152 -20.87 -5.93 -10.92
CA THR A 152 -20.54 -6.09 -12.35
C THR A 152 -19.05 -5.96 -12.65
N ARG A 153 -18.26 -5.50 -11.65
CA ARG A 153 -16.84 -5.18 -11.81
C ARG A 153 -15.97 -6.07 -10.95
N TYR A 154 -14.69 -6.04 -11.23
CA TYR A 154 -13.68 -6.70 -10.41
C TYR A 154 -13.61 -6.08 -9.01
N SER A 155 -13.21 -6.90 -8.06
CA SER A 155 -12.98 -6.51 -6.66
C SER A 155 -11.50 -6.65 -6.32
N PHE A 156 -11.10 -6.00 -5.23
CA PHE A 156 -9.74 -6.13 -4.71
C PHE A 156 -9.77 -6.50 -3.23
N ILE A 157 -8.70 -7.17 -2.78
CA ILE A 157 -8.36 -7.26 -1.37
C ILE A 157 -6.97 -6.68 -1.23
N ALA A 158 -6.78 -5.72 -0.33
CA ALA A 158 -5.51 -5.07 -0.05
C ALA A 158 -5.09 -5.30 1.39
N TRP A 159 -3.82 -5.68 1.59
CA TRP A 159 -3.16 -5.80 2.88
C TRP A 159 -2.15 -4.67 2.99
N LEU A 160 -2.44 -3.70 3.85
CA LEU A 160 -1.63 -2.50 4.04
C LEU A 160 -0.83 -2.63 5.31
N ASP A 161 0.48 -2.42 5.24
CA ASP A 161 1.32 -2.36 6.43
C ASP A 161 0.75 -1.37 7.45
N ALA A 162 0.53 -1.82 8.68
CA ALA A 162 -0.16 -1.00 9.70
C ALA A 162 0.63 0.27 10.07
N GLU A 163 1.93 0.27 9.89
CA GLU A 163 2.82 1.39 10.20
C GLU A 163 2.98 2.35 9.02
N THR A 164 3.44 1.86 7.88
CA THR A 164 3.78 2.69 6.71
C THR A 164 2.65 2.92 5.74
N LYS A 165 1.59 2.10 5.80
CA LYS A 165 0.46 2.03 4.86
C LYS A 165 0.82 1.53 3.46
N LEU A 166 2.06 1.11 3.22
CA LEU A 166 2.45 0.51 1.95
C LEU A 166 1.72 -0.83 1.71
N PRO A 167 1.38 -1.16 0.45
CA PRO A 167 0.73 -2.41 0.13
C PRO A 167 1.75 -3.56 0.23
N LEU A 168 1.45 -4.59 1.02
CA LEU A 168 2.26 -5.80 1.13
C LEU A 168 1.63 -7.01 0.43
N ARG A 169 0.34 -6.96 0.14
CA ARG A 169 -0.37 -7.88 -0.74
C ARG A 169 -1.57 -7.18 -1.34
N VAL A 170 -1.85 -7.45 -2.60
CA VAL A 170 -3.09 -7.04 -3.28
C VAL A 170 -3.53 -8.18 -4.17
N ASP A 171 -4.77 -8.62 -4.01
CA ASP A 171 -5.40 -9.60 -4.88
C ASP A 171 -6.47 -8.89 -5.72
N LEU A 172 -6.46 -9.13 -7.03
CA LEU A 172 -7.53 -8.78 -7.95
C LEU A 172 -8.44 -9.99 -8.12
N LEU A 173 -9.73 -9.80 -7.89
CA LEU A 173 -10.74 -10.85 -7.97
C LEU A 173 -11.71 -10.56 -9.11
N ASP A 174 -12.15 -11.62 -9.80
CA ASP A 174 -13.25 -11.52 -10.75
C ASP A 174 -14.61 -11.40 -10.03
N ARG A 175 -15.69 -11.43 -10.81
CA ARG A 175 -17.06 -11.31 -10.29
C ARG A 175 -17.52 -12.53 -9.46
N ASP A 176 -16.91 -13.67 -9.70
CA ASP A 176 -17.19 -14.93 -9.00
C ASP A 176 -16.33 -15.09 -7.74
N GLY A 177 -15.40 -14.14 -7.51
CA GLY A 177 -14.49 -14.13 -6.37
C GLY A 177 -13.21 -14.92 -6.58
N GLU A 178 -12.96 -15.38 -7.82
CA GLU A 178 -11.72 -16.06 -8.17
C GLU A 178 -10.57 -15.07 -8.34
N THR A 179 -9.39 -15.42 -7.83
CA THR A 179 -8.21 -14.58 -7.93
C THR A 179 -7.66 -14.58 -9.35
N LEU A 180 -7.62 -13.40 -9.97
CA LEU A 180 -7.04 -13.17 -11.31
C LEU A 180 -5.57 -12.82 -11.25
N GLU A 181 -5.21 -11.96 -10.31
CA GLU A 181 -3.85 -11.47 -10.11
C GLU A 181 -3.55 -11.37 -8.62
N GLN A 182 -2.31 -11.63 -8.25
CA GLN A 182 -1.82 -11.46 -6.89
C GLN A 182 -0.46 -10.77 -6.91
N PHE A 183 -0.37 -9.65 -6.21
CA PHE A 183 0.88 -9.00 -5.82
C PHE A 183 1.18 -9.40 -4.38
N ARG A 184 2.37 -9.93 -4.10
CA ARG A 184 2.75 -10.38 -2.76
C ARG A 184 4.19 -10.04 -2.44
N VAL A 185 4.38 -9.17 -1.47
CA VAL A 185 5.69 -8.78 -0.96
C VAL A 185 6.29 -9.92 -0.14
N VAL A 186 7.55 -10.20 -0.38
CA VAL A 186 8.36 -11.21 0.35
C VAL A 186 9.49 -10.56 1.15
N SER A 187 9.94 -9.36 0.76
CA SER A 187 10.94 -8.58 1.49
C SER A 187 10.58 -7.10 1.44
N PHE A 188 10.79 -6.41 2.55
CA PHE A 188 10.35 -5.05 2.77
C PHE A 188 11.43 -4.24 3.50
N ASN A 189 11.78 -3.07 2.95
CA ASN A 189 12.71 -2.14 3.54
C ASN A 189 12.23 -0.71 3.34
N VAL A 190 12.31 0.13 4.36
CA VAL A 190 11.87 1.54 4.33
C VAL A 190 12.88 2.41 5.06
N GLY A 191 13.17 3.57 4.50
CA GLY A 191 13.99 4.59 5.14
C GLY A 191 15.11 5.12 4.26
N ASP A 192 15.99 5.93 4.86
CA ASP A 192 17.03 6.68 4.15
C ASP A 192 18.12 5.81 3.53
N ASN A 193 18.31 4.59 4.02
CA ASN A 193 19.21 3.61 3.43
C ASN A 193 18.77 3.23 2.00
N VAL A 194 17.48 3.25 1.71
CA VAL A 194 16.95 3.00 0.35
C VAL A 194 17.33 4.15 -0.57
N SER A 195 17.08 5.40 -0.18
CA SER A 195 17.44 6.57 -0.99
C SER A 195 18.96 6.64 -1.24
N ALA A 196 19.78 6.39 -0.23
CA ALA A 196 21.23 6.32 -0.38
C ALA A 196 21.67 5.27 -1.40
N SER A 197 21.03 4.08 -1.38
CA SER A 197 21.32 3.02 -2.35
C SER A 197 20.95 3.37 -3.80
N MET A 198 20.07 4.36 -4.00
CA MET A 198 19.59 4.79 -5.32
C MET A 198 20.32 6.02 -5.88
N GLU A 199 21.23 6.65 -5.13
CA GLU A 199 21.94 7.84 -5.60
C GLU A 199 22.76 7.59 -6.87
N THR A 200 23.35 6.39 -7.01
CA THR A 200 24.11 6.00 -8.21
C THR A 200 23.20 5.95 -9.43
N LEU A 201 21.97 5.43 -9.25
CA LEU A 201 20.97 5.36 -10.32
C LEU A 201 20.52 6.76 -10.77
N ALA A 202 20.41 7.70 -9.84
CA ALA A 202 20.05 9.09 -10.15
C ALA A 202 21.08 9.80 -11.05
N LYS A 203 22.34 9.38 -10.95
CA LYS A 203 23.49 9.97 -11.69
C LYS A 203 23.87 9.19 -12.94
N ALA A 204 23.29 8.00 -13.15
CA ALA A 204 23.60 7.16 -14.32
C ALA A 204 23.17 7.84 -15.62
N ASN A 205 23.98 7.73 -16.64
CA ASN A 205 23.57 8.05 -18.02
C ASN A 205 22.72 6.87 -18.51
N LEU A 206 21.43 7.10 -18.68
CA LEU A 206 20.45 6.11 -19.14
C LEU A 206 20.09 6.40 -20.59
#